data_699a5421540212069ac2f3318ea3eede
#
_entry.id   699a5421540212069ac2f3318ea3eede
#
_cell.length_a   1.000
_cell.length_b   1.000
_cell.length_c   1.000
_cell.angle_alpha   90.00
_cell.angle_beta   90.00
_cell.angle_gamma   90.00
#
_symmetry.space_group_name_H-M   'P 1'
#
loop_
_entity.id
_entity.type
_entity.pdbx_description
1 polymer ?
#
loop_
_entity_poly.entity_id
_entity_poly.type
_entity_poly.pdbx_seq_one_letter_code
_entity_poly.pdbx_strand_id
1 'polypeptide(L)'
;RIPFEKIYRSFTRDQYEQSRLERLRARFRYWTANFDLAFGFTDATTDTTNLSTALELRRNKKRLDFFFGGYYWFRSTKESGESRVTDENRLLGRARLNLDLSDRTFAFSQLTAEYDEIQNLSLRADQAAGIGYRFVDREKLMISGRSGPGYVYQRYFGGENDNYFTILFGGNLEAELPYGSKFRWGAEYLPEVSDWQDTYLIRTFADWALPINGWLDFKIAAINIYNSQPEEDTENNSFTTTAGLSFRF
;
A
#
# COMPACT_ATOMS: atom_id res chain seq x y z
N ARG A 1 29.60 40.74 17.22
CA ARG A 1 28.83 41.74 16.45
C ARG A 1 29.06 41.41 14.97
N ILE A 2 27.98 41.18 14.21
CA ILE A 2 28.04 40.95 12.77
C ILE A 2 28.05 42.32 12.11
N PRO A 3 28.99 42.66 11.21
CA PRO A 3 29.02 43.93 10.51
C PRO A 3 27.76 44.08 9.66
N PHE A 4 27.13 45.26 9.65
CA PHE A 4 25.88 45.55 8.91
C PHE A 4 26.00 45.25 7.40
N GLU A 5 27.18 45.39 6.83
CA GLU A 5 27.47 45.05 5.41
C GLU A 5 27.33 43.57 5.05
N LYS A 6 27.24 42.68 6.05
CA LYS A 6 27.04 41.24 5.88
C LYS A 6 25.59 40.79 6.13
N ILE A 7 24.68 41.74 6.41
CA ILE A 7 23.28 41.43 6.64
C ILE A 7 22.53 41.60 5.31
N TYR A 8 22.37 40.50 4.58
CA TYR A 8 21.63 40.49 3.30
C TYR A 8 20.13 40.55 3.48
N ARG A 9 19.59 40.15 4.63
CA ARG A 9 18.14 40.15 4.91
C ARG A 9 17.89 39.98 6.42
N SER A 10 16.99 40.80 6.97
CA SER A 10 16.48 40.64 8.34
C SER A 10 15.02 40.23 8.30
N PHE A 11 14.62 39.37 9.21
CA PHE A 11 13.24 38.91 9.35
C PHE A 11 12.77 39.13 10.78
N THR A 12 11.51 39.49 10.97
CA THR A 12 10.87 39.37 12.28
C THR A 12 10.70 37.90 12.65
N ARG A 13 10.47 37.60 13.94
CA ARG A 13 10.25 36.24 14.43
C ARG A 13 9.11 35.55 13.67
N ASP A 14 7.99 36.24 13.44
CA ASP A 14 6.84 35.74 12.71
C ASP A 14 7.15 35.47 11.24
N GLN A 15 7.92 36.36 10.59
CA GLN A 15 8.39 36.15 9.22
C GLN A 15 9.35 34.96 9.12
N TYR A 16 10.17 34.73 10.15
CA TYR A 16 11.06 33.57 10.21
C TYR A 16 10.28 32.26 10.38
N GLU A 17 9.25 32.26 11.24
CA GLU A 17 8.36 31.10 11.44
C GLU A 17 7.53 30.81 10.19
N GLN A 18 6.94 31.82 9.55
CA GLN A 18 6.28 31.69 8.25
C GLN A 18 7.26 31.17 7.17
N SER A 19 8.49 31.64 7.15
CA SER A 19 9.49 31.16 6.20
C SER A 19 9.91 29.72 6.45
N ARG A 20 9.86 29.23 7.69
CA ARG A 20 10.07 27.79 8.02
C ARG A 20 8.90 26.95 7.53
N LEU A 21 7.67 27.38 7.75
CA LEU A 21 6.46 26.71 7.27
C LEU A 21 6.41 26.67 5.74
N GLU A 22 6.77 27.78 5.08
CA GLU A 22 6.84 27.83 3.61
C GLU A 22 7.93 26.91 3.06
N ARG A 23 9.09 26.80 3.71
CA ARG A 23 10.14 25.84 3.32
C ARG A 23 9.70 24.40 3.53
N LEU A 24 8.98 24.10 4.62
CA LEU A 24 8.40 22.79 4.86
C LEU A 24 7.32 22.46 3.79
N ARG A 25 6.39 23.40 3.53
CA ARG A 25 5.41 23.25 2.47
C ARG A 25 6.04 23.06 1.09
N ALA A 26 7.10 23.81 0.78
CA ALA A 26 7.86 23.66 -0.46
C ALA A 26 8.56 22.29 -0.56
N ARG A 27 9.02 21.73 0.57
CA ARG A 27 9.64 20.41 0.65
C ARG A 27 8.65 19.28 0.40
N PHE A 28 7.41 19.47 0.89
CA PHE A 28 6.32 18.51 0.73
C PHE A 28 5.38 18.79 -0.44
N ARG A 29 5.67 19.80 -1.28
CA ARG A 29 4.82 20.23 -2.41
C ARG A 29 4.43 19.10 -3.39
N TYR A 30 5.26 18.06 -3.49
CA TYR A 30 5.06 16.94 -4.41
C TYR A 30 4.59 15.68 -3.70
N TRP A 31 4.32 15.76 -2.40
CA TRP A 31 3.85 14.67 -1.59
C TRP A 31 2.34 14.76 -1.39
N THR A 32 1.71 13.63 -1.42
CA THR A 32 0.34 13.42 -0.94
C THR A 32 0.37 12.32 0.11
N ALA A 33 -0.43 12.48 1.15
CA ALA A 33 -0.56 11.49 2.20
C ALA A 33 -2.04 11.20 2.43
N ASN A 34 -2.38 9.92 2.55
CA ASN A 34 -3.70 9.46 2.95
C ASN A 34 -3.55 8.59 4.21
N PHE A 35 -4.41 8.81 5.17
CA PHE A 35 -4.53 7.97 6.35
C PHE A 35 -5.96 7.44 6.44
N ASP A 36 -6.10 6.11 6.41
CA ASP A 36 -7.37 5.43 6.45
C ASP A 36 -7.59 4.82 7.83
N LEU A 37 -8.82 4.91 8.31
CA LEU A 37 -9.25 4.32 9.57
C LEU A 37 -10.62 3.70 9.41
N ALA A 38 -10.72 2.42 9.75
CA ALA A 38 -11.99 1.73 9.92
C ALA A 38 -11.98 0.99 11.27
N PHE A 39 -13.09 1.10 11.98
CA PHE A 39 -13.29 0.46 13.27
C PHE A 39 -14.69 -0.13 13.33
N GLY A 40 -14.81 -1.35 13.86
CA GLY A 40 -16.08 -2.02 14.07
C GLY A 40 -16.07 -2.74 15.42
N PHE A 41 -17.19 -2.63 16.14
CA PHE A 41 -17.43 -3.35 17.37
C PHE A 41 -18.84 -3.94 17.35
N THR A 42 -18.96 -5.20 17.70
CA THR A 42 -20.25 -5.90 17.85
C THR A 42 -20.27 -6.55 19.22
N ASP A 43 -21.34 -6.33 19.96
CA ASP A 43 -21.63 -6.92 21.26
C ASP A 43 -22.93 -7.71 21.11
N ALA A 44 -22.82 -9.04 21.09
CA ALA A 44 -23.94 -9.98 20.86
C ALA A 44 -23.58 -11.35 21.45
N THR A 45 -24.14 -12.44 20.91
CA THR A 45 -23.72 -13.81 21.26
C THR A 45 -22.23 -14.04 20.95
N THR A 46 -21.73 -13.37 19.93
CA THR A 46 -20.31 -13.32 19.57
C THR A 46 -19.86 -11.85 19.53
N ASP A 47 -18.97 -11.47 20.44
CA ASP A 47 -18.38 -10.13 20.45
C ASP A 47 -17.28 -10.06 19.40
N THR A 48 -17.36 -9.09 18.52
CA THR A 48 -16.33 -8.91 17.48
C THR A 48 -15.73 -7.51 17.57
N THR A 49 -14.41 -7.44 17.49
CA THR A 49 -13.66 -6.17 17.38
C THR A 49 -12.84 -6.19 16.12
N ASN A 50 -13.03 -5.18 15.28
CA ASN A 50 -12.29 -4.99 14.03
C ASN A 50 -11.58 -3.64 14.04
N LEU A 51 -10.31 -3.61 13.65
CA LEU A 51 -9.53 -2.41 13.42
C LEU A 51 -8.79 -2.54 12.09
N SER A 52 -8.92 -1.55 11.23
CA SER A 52 -8.14 -1.45 10.01
C SER A 52 -7.58 -0.06 9.88
N THR A 53 -6.28 0.04 9.63
CA THR A 53 -5.59 1.31 9.38
C THR A 53 -4.71 1.20 8.16
N ALA A 54 -4.60 2.29 7.40
CA ALA A 54 -3.63 2.39 6.30
C ALA A 54 -2.98 3.77 6.25
N LEU A 55 -1.73 3.81 5.87
CA LEU A 55 -0.98 5.03 5.56
C LEU A 55 -0.44 4.90 4.15
N GLU A 56 -0.85 5.77 3.25
CA GLU A 56 -0.32 5.85 1.90
C GLU A 56 0.40 7.18 1.70
N LEU A 57 1.63 7.12 1.22
CA LEU A 57 2.44 8.27 0.86
C LEU A 57 2.79 8.17 -0.62
N ARG A 58 2.55 9.23 -1.37
CA ARG A 58 2.93 9.31 -2.78
C ARG A 58 3.72 10.58 -3.04
N ARG A 59 4.79 10.46 -3.80
CA ARG A 59 5.56 11.59 -4.28
C ARG A 59 5.69 11.52 -5.77
N ASN A 60 5.10 12.49 -6.46
CA ASN A 60 5.21 12.61 -7.91
C ASN A 60 6.02 13.87 -8.25
N LYS A 61 7.22 13.69 -8.80
CA LYS A 61 8.07 14.81 -9.21
C LYS A 61 8.78 14.51 -10.52
N LYS A 62 8.41 15.22 -11.58
CA LYS A 62 8.97 15.09 -12.91
C LYS A 62 8.80 13.65 -13.45
N ARG A 63 9.93 12.92 -13.60
CA ARG A 63 9.99 11.54 -14.11
C ARG A 63 9.97 10.49 -12.99
N LEU A 64 9.89 10.90 -11.72
CA LEU A 64 10.00 10.01 -10.59
C LEU A 64 8.67 9.99 -9.82
N ASP A 65 8.04 8.82 -9.75
CA ASP A 65 6.89 8.54 -8.91
C ASP A 65 7.29 7.52 -7.84
N PHE A 66 7.15 7.91 -6.59
CA PHE A 66 7.38 7.05 -5.43
C PHE A 66 6.08 6.85 -4.69
N PHE A 67 5.78 5.61 -4.37
CA PHE A 67 4.66 5.18 -3.55
C PHE A 67 5.16 4.39 -2.35
N PHE A 68 4.58 4.65 -1.19
CA PHE A 68 4.69 3.83 0.00
C PHE A 68 3.29 3.62 0.57
N GLY A 69 2.93 2.38 0.90
CA GLY A 69 1.70 2.00 1.59
C GLY A 69 2.03 1.07 2.76
N GLY A 70 1.47 1.38 3.92
CA GLY A 70 1.49 0.52 5.10
C GLY A 70 0.06 0.24 5.53
N TYR A 71 -0.30 -1.02 5.74
CA TYR A 71 -1.65 -1.48 6.01
C TYR A 71 -1.63 -2.42 7.19
N TYR A 72 -2.56 -2.26 8.12
CA TYR A 72 -2.71 -3.11 9.28
C TYR A 72 -4.17 -3.51 9.45
N TRP A 73 -4.42 -4.79 9.66
CA TRP A 73 -5.72 -5.36 9.95
C TRP A 73 -5.66 -6.20 11.20
N PHE A 74 -6.63 -5.99 12.06
CA PHE A 74 -6.82 -6.75 13.27
C PHE A 74 -8.30 -7.09 13.44
N ARG A 75 -8.58 -8.36 13.71
CA ARG A 75 -9.90 -8.84 14.09
C ARG A 75 -9.77 -9.82 15.23
N SER A 76 -10.68 -9.71 16.19
CA SER A 76 -10.79 -10.71 17.26
C SER A 76 -12.25 -10.96 17.58
N THR A 77 -12.57 -12.22 17.85
CA THR A 77 -13.89 -12.67 18.27
C THR A 77 -13.85 -13.28 19.65
N LYS A 78 -14.99 -13.22 20.34
CA LYS A 78 -15.21 -13.87 21.63
C LYS A 78 -16.63 -14.41 21.67
N GLU A 79 -16.77 -15.72 21.76
CA GLU A 79 -18.05 -16.38 22.01
C GLU A 79 -18.40 -16.35 23.51
N SER A 80 -19.71 -16.44 23.80
CA SER A 80 -20.18 -16.41 25.18
C SER A 80 -19.63 -17.62 25.97
N GLY A 81 -18.88 -17.35 27.05
CA GLY A 81 -18.23 -18.36 27.85
C GLY A 81 -16.85 -18.83 27.39
N GLU A 82 -16.37 -18.34 26.25
CA GLU A 82 -15.06 -18.68 25.70
C GLU A 82 -14.03 -17.56 25.86
N SER A 83 -12.76 -17.89 25.64
CA SER A 83 -11.69 -16.92 25.58
C SER A 83 -11.72 -16.19 24.24
N ARG A 84 -11.23 -14.94 24.22
CA ARG A 84 -11.09 -14.17 22.97
C ARG A 84 -10.05 -14.82 22.06
N VAL A 85 -10.40 -14.98 20.80
CA VAL A 85 -9.54 -15.52 19.73
C VAL A 85 -9.20 -14.40 18.74
N THR A 86 -7.99 -14.40 18.24
CA THR A 86 -7.56 -13.51 17.15
C THR A 86 -7.85 -14.19 15.81
N ASP A 87 -8.65 -13.55 14.95
CA ASP A 87 -9.04 -14.07 13.65
C ASP A 87 -8.25 -13.43 12.51
N GLU A 88 -7.68 -12.26 12.76
CA GLU A 88 -6.83 -11.54 11.80
C GLU A 88 -5.85 -10.66 12.56
N ASN A 89 -4.57 -10.80 12.27
CA ASN A 89 -3.50 -9.91 12.73
C ASN A 89 -2.43 -9.87 11.65
N ARG A 90 -2.56 -8.87 10.77
CA ARG A 90 -1.78 -8.80 9.55
C ARG A 90 -1.24 -7.41 9.32
N LEU A 91 0.01 -7.34 8.89
CA LEU A 91 0.70 -6.12 8.48
C LEU A 91 1.24 -6.29 7.07
N LEU A 92 0.97 -5.33 6.20
CA LEU A 92 1.49 -5.30 4.83
C LEU A 92 2.14 -3.94 4.56
N GLY A 93 3.41 -3.95 4.17
CA GLY A 93 4.15 -2.78 3.71
C GLY A 93 4.49 -2.90 2.23
N ARG A 94 4.31 -1.83 1.45
CA ARG A 94 4.65 -1.78 0.02
C ARG A 94 5.39 -0.51 -0.29
N ALA A 95 6.49 -0.61 -1.02
CA ALA A 95 7.20 0.53 -1.57
C ALA A 95 7.41 0.32 -3.07
N ARG A 96 7.12 1.33 -3.88
CA ARG A 96 7.35 1.28 -5.33
C ARG A 96 7.94 2.59 -5.82
N LEU A 97 8.95 2.46 -6.66
CA LEU A 97 9.59 3.54 -7.36
C LEU A 97 9.41 3.34 -8.87
N ASN A 98 8.85 4.32 -9.55
CA ASN A 98 8.76 4.34 -11.02
C ASN A 98 9.60 5.48 -11.55
N LEU A 99 10.39 5.21 -12.59
CA LEU A 99 11.19 6.17 -13.33
C LEU A 99 10.72 6.21 -14.79
N ASP A 100 10.13 7.30 -15.22
CA ASP A 100 9.67 7.48 -16.60
C ASP A 100 10.84 7.54 -17.57
N LEU A 101 10.90 6.58 -18.47
CA LEU A 101 11.87 6.50 -19.57
C LEU A 101 11.35 7.27 -20.80
N SER A 102 10.03 7.20 -21.03
CA SER A 102 9.30 7.96 -22.05
C SER A 102 7.90 8.32 -21.51
N ASP A 103 7.05 8.91 -22.34
CA ASP A 103 5.68 9.24 -21.98
C ASP A 103 4.85 7.99 -21.56
N ARG A 104 5.15 6.84 -22.16
CA ARG A 104 4.41 5.60 -21.91
C ARG A 104 5.21 4.51 -21.22
N THR A 105 6.54 4.54 -21.29
CA THR A 105 7.39 3.48 -20.73
C THR A 105 8.07 3.96 -19.46
N PHE A 106 8.09 3.12 -18.43
CA PHE A 106 8.78 3.40 -17.18
C PHE A 106 9.57 2.19 -16.70
N ALA A 107 10.68 2.42 -16.02
CA ALA A 107 11.34 1.43 -15.20
C ALA A 107 10.71 1.44 -13.81
N PHE A 108 10.62 0.28 -13.17
CA PHE A 108 10.12 0.19 -11.81
C PHE A 108 11.04 -0.64 -10.91
N SER A 109 10.97 -0.36 -9.61
CA SER A 109 11.43 -1.22 -8.53
C SER A 109 10.37 -1.22 -7.45
N GLN A 110 10.01 -2.40 -6.94
CA GLN A 110 9.06 -2.53 -5.85
C GLN A 110 9.56 -3.52 -4.80
N LEU A 111 9.16 -3.26 -3.57
CA LEU A 111 9.36 -4.12 -2.40
C LEU A 111 8.01 -4.26 -1.70
N THR A 112 7.66 -5.48 -1.33
CA THR A 112 6.53 -5.77 -0.45
C THR A 112 7.04 -6.56 0.74
N ALA A 113 6.54 -6.26 1.93
CA ALA A 113 6.81 -7.00 3.15
C ALA A 113 5.48 -7.29 3.85
N GLU A 114 5.27 -8.52 4.26
CA GLU A 114 4.03 -9.02 4.85
C GLU A 114 4.32 -9.83 6.11
N TYR A 115 3.49 -9.63 7.10
CA TYR A 115 3.36 -10.42 8.32
C TYR A 115 1.90 -10.84 8.43
N ASP A 116 1.64 -12.11 8.74
CA ASP A 116 0.29 -12.62 8.95
C ASP A 116 0.31 -13.74 10.00
N GLU A 117 -0.20 -13.45 11.19
CA GLU A 117 -0.19 -14.40 12.32
C GLU A 117 -1.05 -15.63 12.02
N ILE A 118 -2.20 -15.43 11.37
CA ILE A 118 -3.15 -16.52 11.09
C ILE A 118 -2.63 -17.46 10.00
N GLN A 119 -1.85 -16.93 9.07
CA GLN A 119 -1.15 -17.70 8.03
C GLN A 119 0.19 -18.27 8.51
N ASN A 120 0.46 -18.22 9.84
CA ASN A 120 1.72 -18.61 10.45
C ASN A 120 2.97 -17.94 9.83
N LEU A 121 2.77 -16.84 9.12
CA LEU A 121 3.78 -16.12 8.34
C LEU A 121 4.45 -15.04 9.19
N SER A 122 5.69 -15.28 9.63
CA SER A 122 6.44 -14.27 10.38
C SER A 122 7.01 -13.17 9.49
N LEU A 123 7.36 -13.49 8.25
CA LEU A 123 7.78 -12.51 7.23
C LEU A 123 7.68 -13.11 5.84
N ARG A 124 7.02 -12.43 4.91
CA ARG A 124 7.22 -12.60 3.48
C ARG A 124 7.73 -11.28 2.91
N ALA A 125 8.86 -11.31 2.24
CA ALA A 125 9.41 -10.16 1.55
C ALA A 125 9.61 -10.50 0.08
N ASP A 126 9.04 -9.70 -0.80
CA ASP A 126 9.28 -9.84 -2.25
C ASP A 126 9.81 -8.53 -2.82
N GLN A 127 10.79 -8.65 -3.68
CA GLN A 127 11.37 -7.55 -4.43
C GLN A 127 11.31 -7.88 -5.91
N ALA A 128 10.91 -6.90 -6.72
CA ALA A 128 10.94 -7.02 -8.17
C ALA A 128 11.37 -5.70 -8.80
N ALA A 129 12.03 -5.79 -9.97
CA ALA A 129 12.39 -4.65 -10.77
C ALA A 129 12.25 -4.98 -12.26
N GLY A 130 11.92 -4.00 -13.08
CA GLY A 130 11.70 -4.24 -14.50
C GLY A 130 11.17 -3.03 -15.24
N ILE A 131 10.36 -3.30 -16.25
CA ILE A 131 9.79 -2.30 -17.15
C ILE A 131 8.27 -2.38 -17.11
N GLY A 132 7.65 -1.22 -17.21
CA GLY A 132 6.20 -1.07 -17.36
C GLY A 132 5.82 -0.21 -18.54
N TYR A 133 4.56 -0.35 -18.93
CA TYR A 133 3.99 0.38 -20.05
C TYR A 133 2.60 0.89 -19.70
N ARG A 134 2.29 2.16 -20.02
CA ARG A 134 0.98 2.78 -19.90
C ARG A 134 0.21 2.57 -21.19
N PHE A 135 -0.75 1.66 -21.18
CA PHE A 135 -1.63 1.36 -22.33
C PHE A 135 -2.61 2.51 -22.57
N VAL A 136 -3.15 3.06 -21.47
CA VAL A 136 -4.01 4.24 -21.45
C VAL A 136 -3.44 5.21 -20.44
N ASP A 137 -3.22 6.43 -20.86
CA ASP A 137 -2.75 7.55 -20.05
C ASP A 137 -3.58 8.78 -20.42
N ARG A 138 -4.73 8.91 -19.73
CA ARG A 138 -5.67 10.01 -19.89
C ARG A 138 -5.95 10.62 -18.54
N GLU A 139 -6.41 11.85 -18.50
CA GLU A 139 -6.69 12.62 -17.29
C GLU A 139 -7.56 11.84 -16.27
N LYS A 140 -8.55 11.10 -16.77
CA LYS A 140 -9.52 10.37 -15.95
C LYS A 140 -9.36 8.84 -15.95
N LEU A 141 -8.42 8.30 -16.71
CA LEU A 141 -8.23 6.87 -16.84
C LEU A 141 -6.77 6.55 -17.13
N MET A 142 -6.14 5.83 -16.22
CA MET A 142 -4.82 5.25 -16.42
C MET A 142 -4.91 3.72 -16.35
N ILE A 143 -4.35 3.04 -17.35
CA ILE A 143 -4.19 1.59 -17.37
C ILE A 143 -2.73 1.30 -17.69
N SER A 144 -2.08 0.55 -16.85
CA SER A 144 -0.67 0.18 -17.02
C SER A 144 -0.42 -1.27 -16.66
N GLY A 145 0.60 -1.85 -17.29
CA GLY A 145 1.16 -3.15 -16.96
C GLY A 145 2.65 -3.03 -16.68
N ARG A 146 3.19 -3.95 -15.93
CA ARG A 146 4.61 -4.05 -15.63
C ARG A 146 5.04 -5.50 -15.51
N SER A 147 6.29 -5.79 -15.86
CA SER A 147 6.87 -7.11 -15.67
C SER A 147 8.38 -7.00 -15.44
N GLY A 148 8.92 -7.96 -14.71
CA GLY A 148 10.35 -8.06 -14.47
C GLY A 148 10.72 -9.16 -13.49
N PRO A 149 12.02 -9.52 -13.42
CA PRO A 149 12.52 -10.48 -12.45
C PRO A 149 12.28 -10.00 -11.01
N GLY A 150 12.07 -10.97 -10.16
CA GLY A 150 11.88 -10.75 -8.74
C GLY A 150 12.44 -11.90 -7.91
N TYR A 151 12.38 -11.72 -6.63
CA TYR A 151 12.80 -12.67 -5.62
C TYR A 151 11.84 -12.61 -4.46
N VAL A 152 11.39 -13.78 -3.98
CA VAL A 152 10.53 -13.95 -2.81
C VAL A 152 11.33 -14.66 -1.73
N TYR A 153 11.27 -14.14 -0.52
CA TYR A 153 11.74 -14.75 0.70
C TYR A 153 10.57 -14.85 1.67
N GLN A 154 10.34 -16.01 2.22
CA GLN A 154 9.31 -16.21 3.24
C GLN A 154 9.83 -17.02 4.41
N ARG A 155 9.38 -16.66 5.59
CA ARG A 155 9.73 -17.28 6.85
C ARG A 155 8.48 -17.46 7.69
N TYR A 156 8.28 -18.67 8.17
CA TYR A 156 7.18 -19.05 9.03
C TYR A 156 7.57 -19.05 10.51
N PHE A 157 6.61 -19.00 11.41
CA PHE A 157 6.88 -19.03 12.86
C PHE A 157 7.49 -20.37 13.31
N GLY A 158 7.21 -21.46 12.62
CA GLY A 158 7.83 -22.79 12.84
C GLY A 158 9.33 -22.84 12.54
N GLY A 159 9.90 -21.77 11.97
CA GLY A 159 11.33 -21.64 11.66
C GLY A 159 11.70 -22.14 10.26
N GLU A 160 10.76 -22.61 9.48
CA GLU A 160 10.97 -22.94 8.08
C GLU A 160 11.12 -21.67 7.25
N ASN A 161 12.08 -21.71 6.32
CA ASN A 161 12.32 -20.62 5.39
C ASN A 161 12.22 -21.18 3.97
N ASP A 162 11.56 -20.43 3.12
CA ASP A 162 11.50 -20.70 1.70
C ASP A 162 11.88 -19.46 0.91
N ASN A 163 12.51 -19.66 -0.24
CA ASN A 163 12.92 -18.55 -1.09
C ASN A 163 13.05 -19.01 -2.55
N TYR A 164 12.59 -18.17 -3.47
CA TYR A 164 12.60 -18.50 -4.89
C TYR A 164 12.70 -17.27 -5.78
N PHE A 165 13.24 -17.50 -6.99
CA PHE A 165 13.20 -16.50 -8.05
C PHE A 165 11.84 -16.51 -8.73
N THR A 166 11.33 -15.32 -9.02
CA THR A 166 10.02 -15.11 -9.64
C THR A 166 10.10 -14.15 -10.81
N ILE A 167 9.04 -14.11 -11.60
CA ILE A 167 8.79 -13.04 -12.56
C ILE A 167 7.51 -12.34 -12.13
N LEU A 168 7.59 -11.05 -11.83
CA LEU A 168 6.40 -10.26 -11.57
C LEU A 168 5.67 -9.95 -12.88
N PHE A 169 4.37 -10.22 -12.92
CA PHE A 169 3.42 -9.65 -13.86
C PHE A 169 2.41 -8.81 -13.07
N GLY A 170 2.34 -7.52 -13.34
CA GLY A 170 1.47 -6.61 -12.62
C GLY A 170 0.62 -5.75 -13.55
N GLY A 171 -0.63 -5.52 -13.17
CA GLY A 171 -1.56 -4.60 -13.82
C GLY A 171 -2.11 -3.58 -12.84
N ASN A 172 -2.34 -2.34 -13.31
CA ASN A 172 -3.01 -1.31 -12.52
C ASN A 172 -4.02 -0.56 -13.40
N LEU A 173 -5.13 -0.19 -12.77
CA LEU A 173 -6.15 0.69 -13.30
C LEU A 173 -6.43 1.77 -12.26
N GLU A 174 -6.41 3.03 -12.68
CA GLU A 174 -6.86 4.18 -11.88
C GLU A 174 -7.91 4.93 -12.72
N ALA A 175 -9.09 5.17 -12.16
CA ALA A 175 -10.18 5.85 -12.85
C ALA A 175 -10.79 6.94 -11.95
N GLU A 176 -11.01 8.11 -12.53
CA GLU A 176 -11.85 9.14 -11.93
C GLU A 176 -13.29 8.96 -12.39
N LEU A 177 -14.19 8.76 -11.42
CA LEU A 177 -15.60 8.49 -11.63
C LEU A 177 -16.44 9.74 -11.33
N PRO A 178 -17.76 9.72 -11.61
CA PRO A 178 -18.66 10.83 -11.25
C PRO A 178 -18.53 11.26 -9.79
N TYR A 179 -18.88 12.53 -9.52
CA TYR A 179 -18.79 13.16 -8.20
C TYR A 179 -17.36 13.28 -7.65
N GLY A 180 -16.33 13.20 -8.52
CA GLY A 180 -14.92 13.26 -8.12
C GLY A 180 -14.45 12.01 -7.36
N SER A 181 -15.24 10.94 -7.37
CA SER A 181 -14.83 9.67 -6.75
C SER A 181 -13.72 9.00 -7.58
N LYS A 182 -12.88 8.23 -6.90
CA LYS A 182 -11.73 7.56 -7.49
C LYS A 182 -11.82 6.06 -7.27
N PHE A 183 -11.58 5.31 -8.33
CA PHE A 183 -11.47 3.87 -8.28
C PHE A 183 -10.05 3.47 -8.67
N ARG A 184 -9.44 2.61 -7.86
CA ARG A 184 -8.14 2.01 -8.14
C ARG A 184 -8.25 0.50 -8.05
N TRP A 185 -7.63 -0.17 -8.98
CA TRP A 185 -7.52 -1.61 -8.99
C TRP A 185 -6.11 -2.01 -9.40
N GLY A 186 -5.62 -3.10 -8.87
CA GLY A 186 -4.36 -3.69 -9.27
C GLY A 186 -4.31 -5.18 -8.99
N ALA A 187 -3.56 -5.88 -9.81
CA ALA A 187 -3.27 -7.29 -9.64
C ALA A 187 -1.78 -7.55 -9.88
N GLU A 188 -1.23 -8.50 -9.16
CA GLU A 188 0.14 -8.97 -9.28
C GLU A 188 0.11 -10.51 -9.29
N TYR A 189 0.87 -11.10 -10.19
CA TYR A 189 1.10 -12.52 -10.31
C TYR A 189 2.60 -12.75 -10.26
N LEU A 190 3.06 -13.56 -9.30
CA LEU A 190 4.46 -13.84 -9.04
C LEU A 190 4.67 -15.36 -9.04
N PRO A 191 4.78 -16.00 -10.21
CA PRO A 191 5.12 -17.42 -10.29
C PRO A 191 6.60 -17.64 -9.99
N GLU A 192 6.93 -18.76 -9.36
CA GLU A 192 8.31 -19.26 -9.26
C GLU A 192 8.83 -19.64 -10.65
N VAL A 193 10.07 -19.26 -10.96
CA VAL A 193 10.66 -19.51 -12.30
C VAL A 193 10.88 -20.99 -12.56
N SER A 194 11.23 -21.75 -11.54
CA SER A 194 11.49 -23.21 -11.64
C SER A 194 10.24 -24.07 -11.56
N ASP A 195 9.16 -23.55 -10.95
CA ASP A 195 7.92 -24.27 -10.70
C ASP A 195 6.69 -23.39 -10.94
N TRP A 196 6.61 -22.81 -12.07
CA TRP A 196 5.65 -21.81 -12.51
C TRP A 196 4.16 -22.23 -12.44
N GLN A 197 3.87 -23.53 -12.52
CA GLN A 197 2.50 -24.04 -12.49
C GLN A 197 1.98 -24.26 -11.08
N ASP A 198 2.83 -24.70 -10.19
CA ASP A 198 2.43 -25.13 -8.85
C ASP A 198 2.77 -24.09 -7.77
N THR A 199 3.86 -23.31 -7.95
CA THR A 199 4.30 -22.32 -6.97
C THR A 199 4.11 -20.89 -7.48
N TYR A 200 3.12 -20.18 -6.92
CA TYR A 200 2.85 -18.80 -7.28
C TYR A 200 2.10 -18.03 -6.19
N LEU A 201 2.25 -16.72 -6.23
CA LEU A 201 1.55 -15.77 -5.38
C LEU A 201 0.71 -14.82 -6.25
N ILE A 202 -0.57 -14.65 -5.92
CA ILE A 202 -1.43 -13.65 -6.56
C ILE A 202 -1.83 -12.64 -5.49
N ARG A 203 -1.68 -11.35 -5.81
CA ARG A 203 -2.24 -10.26 -5.00
C ARG A 203 -3.15 -9.42 -5.85
N THR A 204 -4.35 -9.16 -5.34
CA THR A 204 -5.30 -8.24 -5.97
C THR A 204 -5.73 -7.22 -4.93
N PHE A 205 -5.81 -5.98 -5.33
CA PHE A 205 -6.33 -4.90 -4.50
C PHE A 205 -7.28 -4.03 -5.31
N ALA A 206 -8.31 -3.54 -4.66
CA ALA A 206 -9.23 -2.57 -5.22
C ALA A 206 -9.62 -1.58 -4.13
N ASP A 207 -9.77 -0.32 -4.48
CA ASP A 207 -10.37 0.66 -3.61
C ASP A 207 -11.21 1.67 -4.39
N TRP A 208 -12.26 2.14 -3.73
CA TRP A 208 -13.11 3.20 -4.18
C TRP A 208 -13.22 4.26 -3.10
N ALA A 209 -12.86 5.49 -3.44
CA ALA A 209 -12.89 6.64 -2.55
C ALA A 209 -13.89 7.69 -3.07
N LEU A 210 -14.84 8.08 -2.22
CA LEU A 210 -15.84 9.09 -2.50
C LEU A 210 -15.55 10.33 -1.63
N PRO A 211 -15.23 11.50 -2.22
CA PRO A 211 -14.94 12.70 -1.45
C PRO A 211 -16.19 13.21 -0.71
N ILE A 212 -16.05 13.41 0.60
CA ILE A 212 -17.04 14.07 1.46
C ILE A 212 -16.74 15.58 1.47
N ASN A 213 -15.45 15.94 1.56
CA ASN A 213 -14.97 17.33 1.51
C ASN A 213 -13.51 17.41 1.05
N GLY A 214 -12.85 18.57 1.22
CA GLY A 214 -11.48 18.81 0.75
C GLY A 214 -10.39 17.94 1.38
N TRP A 215 -10.63 17.34 2.54
CA TRP A 215 -9.64 16.56 3.32
C TRP A 215 -10.15 15.20 3.79
N LEU A 216 -11.42 14.85 3.51
CA LEU A 216 -12.07 13.64 4.00
C LEU A 216 -12.80 12.92 2.87
N ASP A 217 -12.53 11.63 2.72
CA ASP A 217 -13.22 10.71 1.83
C ASP A 217 -13.90 9.59 2.62
N PHE A 218 -15.00 9.04 2.12
CA PHE A 218 -15.45 7.70 2.44
C PHE A 218 -14.74 6.72 1.51
N LYS A 219 -14.14 5.66 2.06
CA LYS A 219 -13.36 4.69 1.30
C LYS A 219 -13.84 3.27 1.58
N ILE A 220 -13.99 2.48 0.51
CA ILE A 220 -14.12 1.04 0.56
C ILE A 220 -12.89 0.46 -0.11
N ALA A 221 -12.24 -0.49 0.55
CA ALA A 221 -11.05 -1.17 0.03
C ALA A 221 -11.18 -2.68 0.19
N ALA A 222 -10.62 -3.42 -0.76
CA ALA A 222 -10.52 -4.87 -0.70
C ALA A 222 -9.11 -5.30 -1.10
N ILE A 223 -8.59 -6.29 -0.41
CA ILE A 223 -7.35 -6.96 -0.75
C ILE A 223 -7.57 -8.47 -0.73
N ASN A 224 -7.01 -9.14 -1.73
CA ASN A 224 -6.97 -10.59 -1.79
C ASN A 224 -5.54 -11.04 -2.01
N ILE A 225 -5.08 -12.01 -1.23
CA ILE A 225 -3.79 -12.66 -1.39
C ILE A 225 -4.03 -14.15 -1.46
N TYR A 226 -3.59 -14.74 -2.56
CA TYR A 226 -3.63 -16.17 -2.81
C TYR A 226 -2.19 -16.68 -2.88
N ASN A 227 -1.85 -17.64 -2.03
CA ASN A 227 -0.59 -18.38 -2.04
C ASN A 227 -0.89 -19.82 -2.47
N SER A 228 -0.30 -20.28 -3.56
CA SER A 228 -0.52 -21.65 -4.04
C SER A 228 0.13 -22.71 -3.13
N GLN A 229 1.19 -22.33 -2.40
CA GLN A 229 1.90 -23.17 -1.44
C GLN A 229 1.88 -22.50 -0.05
N PRO A 230 0.73 -22.52 0.66
CA PRO A 230 0.67 -22.06 2.04
C PRO A 230 1.36 -23.05 2.98
N GLU A 231 1.61 -22.66 4.22
CA GLU A 231 2.05 -23.60 5.25
C GLU A 231 0.95 -24.62 5.57
N GLU A 232 1.33 -25.80 6.07
CA GLU A 232 0.38 -26.83 6.49
C GLU A 232 -0.65 -26.26 7.46
N ASP A 233 -1.90 -26.70 7.32
CA ASP A 233 -3.06 -26.28 8.10
C ASP A 233 -3.47 -24.79 7.92
N THR A 234 -2.95 -24.08 6.90
CA THR A 234 -3.37 -22.73 6.57
C THR A 234 -4.12 -22.64 5.24
N GLU A 235 -4.97 -21.62 5.06
CA GLU A 235 -5.73 -21.45 3.84
C GLU A 235 -4.87 -20.79 2.73
N ASN A 236 -5.09 -21.22 1.48
CA ASN A 236 -4.42 -20.63 0.32
C ASN A 236 -4.83 -19.18 0.06
N ASN A 237 -6.02 -18.78 0.49
CA ASN A 237 -6.64 -17.51 0.13
C ASN A 237 -6.99 -16.68 1.35
N SER A 238 -6.53 -15.44 1.38
CA SER A 238 -6.89 -14.45 2.37
C SER A 238 -7.57 -13.26 1.69
N PHE A 239 -8.83 -12.99 2.06
CA PHE A 239 -9.62 -11.90 1.51
C PHE A 239 -10.11 -10.97 2.63
N THR A 240 -9.72 -9.70 2.55
CA THR A 240 -10.13 -8.67 3.52
C THR A 240 -10.81 -7.51 2.82
N THR A 241 -11.96 -7.09 3.33
CA THR A 241 -12.67 -5.89 2.89
C THR A 241 -12.81 -4.92 4.05
N THR A 242 -12.59 -3.66 3.78
CA THR A 242 -12.72 -2.57 4.77
C THR A 242 -13.56 -1.43 4.21
N ALA A 243 -14.36 -0.80 5.08
CA ALA A 243 -15.08 0.43 4.79
C ALA A 243 -14.84 1.42 5.92
N GLY A 244 -14.46 2.63 5.60
CA GLY A 244 -14.06 3.61 6.61
C GLY A 244 -13.85 5.00 6.05
N LEU A 245 -13.14 5.82 6.83
CA LEU A 245 -12.79 7.19 6.48
C LEU A 245 -11.34 7.28 6.07
N SER A 246 -11.07 8.07 5.04
CA SER A 246 -9.74 8.39 4.53
C SER A 246 -9.48 9.88 4.65
N PHE A 247 -8.40 10.23 5.33
CA PHE A 247 -7.96 11.61 5.55
C PHE A 247 -6.85 11.94 4.56
N ARG A 248 -7.04 13.03 3.79
CA ARG A 248 -6.07 13.52 2.79
C ARG A 248 -5.27 14.71 3.33
N PHE A 249 -3.94 14.67 3.10
CA PHE A 249 -3.02 15.73 3.51
C PHE A 249 -2.13 16.21 2.36
#